data_75c9d8cc8fd786ffe28aeb2e92e3434f
#
_entry.id   75c9d8cc8fd786ffe28aeb2e92e3434f
#
_cell.length_a   1.000
_cell.length_b   1.000
_cell.length_c   1.000
_cell.angle_alpha   90.00
_cell.angle_beta   90.00
_cell.angle_gamma   90.00
#
_symmetry.space_group_name_H-M   'P 1'
#
loop_
_entity.id
_entity.type
_entity.pdbx_description
1 polymer ?
#
loop_
_entity_poly.entity_id
_entity_poly.type
_entity_poly.pdbx_seq_one_letter_code
_entity_poly.pdbx_strand_id
1 'polypeptide(L)'
;MVKKTSTINEFVKERNNSKILFTAGPASLLKENIIGLRPCFGRTDKDYDKVEKRVLTKIKKISGQKEIARMQGSASLAIEIMSLNFLYGHVLVISTGYYSDRILWLTKSAKSRNEEITKISVVNWKNLDDVTGNYDWVFACSTETSCGLKLPIKLLSKICKKLKAKLMLDAAASIGLEPDHDLADTMAFSSCKGLFGLTGASFICFNVKPQIKVDSFYLDINSHLKKMMTGPYHAISSLDETLTKHSDLRLSVITNKNAFQKKMLNFLTVPVKYQPLLCTHVRCKVTGKNKNVILYKPRNDIGGSVVCHLGEAHLGKQAKGKILKNLNIST
;
A
#
# COMPACT_ATOMS: atom_id res chain seq x y z
N MET A 1 8.26 -44.26 12.97
CA MET A 1 8.53 -43.44 11.77
C MET A 1 8.73 -41.98 12.19
N VAL A 2 9.97 -41.49 12.17
CA VAL A 2 10.27 -40.07 12.44
C VAL A 2 9.74 -39.29 11.26
N LYS A 3 8.74 -38.42 11.46
CA LYS A 3 8.27 -37.48 10.42
C LYS A 3 9.44 -36.61 10.00
N LYS A 4 9.88 -36.75 8.74
CA LYS A 4 10.91 -35.92 8.14
C LYS A 4 10.49 -34.44 8.32
N THR A 5 11.27 -33.66 9.04
CA THR A 5 10.98 -32.21 9.25
C THR A 5 11.01 -31.55 7.88
N SER A 6 9.87 -31.05 7.44
CA SER A 6 9.77 -30.31 6.16
C SER A 6 10.63 -29.06 6.20
N THR A 7 11.30 -28.75 5.10
CA THR A 7 12.04 -27.50 4.95
C THR A 7 11.08 -26.30 4.96
N ILE A 8 11.56 -25.08 5.28
CA ILE A 8 10.75 -23.85 5.23
C ILE A 8 10.12 -23.67 3.83
N ASN A 9 10.84 -24.05 2.76
CA ASN A 9 10.31 -23.94 1.40
C ASN A 9 9.12 -24.90 1.17
N GLU A 10 9.21 -26.13 1.65
CA GLU A 10 8.13 -27.13 1.58
C GLU A 10 6.93 -26.67 2.39
N PHE A 11 7.14 -26.19 3.61
CA PHE A 11 6.10 -25.61 4.46
C PHE A 11 5.37 -24.45 3.76
N VAL A 12 6.10 -23.48 3.23
CA VAL A 12 5.51 -22.31 2.54
C VAL A 12 4.74 -22.75 1.30
N LYS A 13 5.26 -23.69 0.51
CA LYS A 13 4.58 -24.23 -0.67
C LYS A 13 3.28 -24.93 -0.31
N GLU A 14 3.30 -25.75 0.73
CA GLU A 14 2.12 -26.45 1.25
C GLU A 14 1.06 -25.47 1.74
N ARG A 15 1.45 -24.45 2.55
CA ARG A 15 0.52 -23.45 3.09
C ARG A 15 -0.10 -22.57 2.02
N ASN A 16 0.63 -22.23 0.98
CA ASN A 16 0.08 -21.51 -0.16
C ASN A 16 -0.81 -22.40 -1.06
N ASN A 17 -0.88 -23.71 -0.79
CA ASN A 17 -1.79 -24.65 -1.43
C ASN A 17 -1.78 -24.56 -2.97
N SER A 18 -0.59 -24.40 -3.57
CA SER A 18 -0.37 -24.25 -5.03
C SER A 18 -1.21 -23.14 -5.70
N LYS A 19 -1.68 -22.16 -4.95
CA LYS A 19 -2.42 -21.03 -5.51
C LYS A 19 -1.51 -20.13 -6.34
N ILE A 20 -2.05 -19.62 -7.44
CA ILE A 20 -1.42 -18.63 -8.32
C ILE A 20 -2.21 -17.35 -8.17
N LEU A 21 -1.55 -16.29 -7.65
CA LEU A 21 -2.22 -15.10 -7.18
C LEU A 21 -2.01 -13.91 -8.13
N PHE A 22 -3.11 -13.41 -8.66
CA PHE A 22 -3.20 -12.13 -9.37
C PHE A 22 -4.00 -11.13 -8.53
N THR A 23 -3.61 -10.99 -7.24
CA THR A 23 -4.31 -10.17 -6.24
C THR A 23 -3.47 -8.98 -5.79
N ALA A 24 -4.14 -7.93 -5.33
CA ALA A 24 -3.50 -6.70 -4.86
C ALA A 24 -2.84 -6.83 -3.47
N GLY A 25 -3.06 -7.94 -2.79
CA GLY A 25 -2.69 -8.16 -1.40
C GLY A 25 -3.94 -8.31 -0.49
N PRO A 26 -3.79 -8.85 0.74
CA PRO A 26 -2.54 -9.38 1.28
C PRO A 26 -2.01 -10.51 0.39
N ALA A 27 -0.68 -10.55 0.29
CA ALA A 27 -0.01 -11.51 -0.56
C ALA A 27 0.13 -12.88 0.13
N SER A 28 0.52 -13.91 -0.62
CA SER A 28 0.81 -15.23 -0.07
C SER A 28 2.01 -15.20 0.88
N LEU A 29 2.14 -16.23 1.68
CA LEU A 29 3.26 -16.38 2.61
C LEU A 29 4.57 -16.55 1.85
N LEU A 30 5.59 -15.77 2.22
CA LEU A 30 6.98 -15.91 1.75
C LEU A 30 7.82 -16.67 2.79
N LYS A 31 8.85 -17.36 2.32
CA LYS A 31 9.86 -17.93 3.24
C LYS A 31 10.55 -16.84 4.06
N GLU A 32 10.77 -15.66 3.47
CA GLU A 32 11.36 -14.49 4.12
C GLU A 32 10.49 -13.99 5.29
N ASN A 33 9.16 -14.08 5.18
CA ASN A 33 8.26 -13.75 6.28
C ASN A 33 8.49 -14.69 7.47
N ILE A 34 8.68 -16.00 7.23
CA ILE A 34 8.89 -17.01 8.28
C ILE A 34 10.29 -16.86 8.90
N ILE A 35 11.32 -16.70 8.06
CA ILE A 35 12.70 -16.52 8.53
C ILE A 35 12.82 -15.24 9.37
N GLY A 36 12.10 -14.18 9.01
CA GLY A 36 12.09 -12.91 9.73
C GLY A 36 11.36 -12.95 11.07
N LEU A 37 10.46 -13.91 11.30
CA LEU A 37 9.72 -14.00 12.56
C LEU A 37 10.67 -14.15 13.77
N ARG A 38 10.42 -13.34 14.79
CA ARG A 38 11.12 -13.39 16.07
C ARG A 38 10.09 -13.36 17.19
N PRO A 39 10.32 -14.08 18.30
CA PRO A 39 9.52 -13.91 19.48
C PRO A 39 9.68 -12.49 20.04
N CYS A 40 8.67 -12.05 20.75
CA CYS A 40 8.73 -10.81 21.53
C CYS A 40 8.23 -11.14 22.95
N PHE A 41 9.11 -11.00 23.93
CA PHE A 41 8.85 -11.34 25.32
C PHE A 41 8.38 -10.15 26.17
N GLY A 42 7.90 -9.10 25.51
CA GLY A 42 7.36 -7.92 26.16
C GLY A 42 8.07 -6.63 25.78
N ARG A 43 7.67 -5.54 26.43
CA ARG A 43 8.16 -4.17 26.12
C ARG A 43 9.63 -3.95 26.45
N THR A 44 10.24 -4.79 27.28
CA THR A 44 11.63 -4.71 27.69
C THR A 44 12.56 -5.65 26.92
N ASP A 45 12.03 -6.32 25.90
CA ASP A 45 12.80 -7.23 25.04
C ASP A 45 13.74 -6.43 24.13
N LYS A 46 14.99 -6.31 24.58
CA LYS A 46 16.04 -5.54 23.86
C LYS A 46 16.42 -6.14 22.49
N ASP A 47 16.24 -7.44 22.30
CA ASP A 47 16.58 -8.09 21.04
C ASP A 47 15.47 -7.83 20.01
N TYR A 48 14.22 -7.83 20.44
CA TYR A 48 13.12 -7.39 19.58
C TYR A 48 13.24 -5.89 19.24
N ASP A 49 13.59 -5.03 20.18
CA ASP A 49 13.80 -3.59 19.93
C ASP A 49 14.83 -3.33 18.82
N LYS A 50 15.91 -4.13 18.76
CA LYS A 50 16.89 -4.04 17.68
C LYS A 50 16.27 -4.39 16.32
N VAL A 51 15.42 -5.43 16.26
CA VAL A 51 14.70 -5.84 15.05
C VAL A 51 13.73 -4.73 14.61
N GLU A 52 12.88 -4.25 15.51
CA GLU A 52 11.94 -3.17 15.22
C GLU A 52 12.67 -1.92 14.69
N LYS A 53 13.75 -1.50 15.35
CA LYS A 53 14.55 -0.35 14.93
C LYS A 53 15.10 -0.52 13.50
N ARG A 54 15.65 -1.70 13.16
CA ARG A 54 16.14 -1.99 11.79
C ARG A 54 15.02 -1.89 10.77
N VAL A 55 13.87 -2.53 11.04
CA VAL A 55 12.71 -2.53 10.15
C VAL A 55 12.19 -1.12 9.93
N LEU A 56 11.95 -0.36 11.01
CA LEU A 56 11.45 1.01 10.91
C LEU A 56 12.44 1.93 10.18
N THR A 57 13.74 1.74 10.38
CA THR A 57 14.78 2.49 9.65
C THR A 57 14.73 2.19 8.14
N LYS A 58 14.57 0.91 7.75
CA LYS A 58 14.41 0.54 6.34
C LYS A 58 13.13 1.15 5.74
N ILE A 59 12.02 1.16 6.50
CA ILE A 59 10.76 1.78 6.06
C ILE A 59 10.90 3.29 5.90
N LYS A 60 11.54 3.99 6.84
CA LYS A 60 11.85 5.43 6.71
C LYS A 60 12.66 5.70 5.43
N LYS A 61 13.65 4.87 5.12
CA LYS A 61 14.42 5.00 3.87
C LYS A 61 13.58 4.80 2.62
N ILE A 62 12.66 3.82 2.62
CA ILE A 62 11.76 3.55 1.48
C ILE A 62 10.75 4.69 1.29
N SER A 63 10.24 5.26 2.38
CA SER A 63 9.26 6.36 2.35
C SER A 63 9.90 7.74 2.17
N GLY A 64 11.20 7.89 2.44
CA GLY A 64 11.87 9.19 2.47
C GLY A 64 11.42 10.11 3.62
N GLN A 65 10.76 9.55 4.65
CA GLN A 65 10.19 10.30 5.75
C GLN A 65 11.05 10.22 7.02
N LYS A 66 11.01 11.28 7.83
CA LYS A 66 11.82 11.39 9.06
C LYS A 66 11.20 10.65 10.23
N GLU A 67 9.88 10.74 10.37
CA GLU A 67 9.13 10.15 11.48
C GLU A 67 8.24 9.00 11.03
N ILE A 68 7.98 8.06 11.94
CA ILE A 68 7.14 6.90 11.70
C ILE A 68 6.40 6.50 12.97
N ALA A 69 5.07 6.44 12.88
CA ALA A 69 4.23 5.77 13.86
C ALA A 69 3.84 4.39 13.32
N ARG A 70 3.85 3.37 14.20
CA ARG A 70 3.42 2.02 13.85
C ARG A 70 2.23 1.61 14.69
N MET A 71 1.28 0.90 14.10
CA MET A 71 0.06 0.48 14.76
C MET A 71 -0.37 -0.91 14.32
N GLN A 72 -1.08 -1.58 15.20
CA GLN A 72 -1.69 -2.87 14.90
C GLN A 72 -3.00 -2.65 14.16
N GLY A 73 -3.02 -2.98 12.87
CA GLY A 73 -4.21 -2.78 12.05
C GLY A 73 -3.92 -2.73 10.56
N SER A 74 -4.95 -2.38 9.80
CA SER A 74 -4.87 -2.22 8.35
C SER A 74 -4.44 -0.80 7.95
N ALA A 75 -4.07 -0.62 6.67
CA ALA A 75 -3.84 0.72 6.11
C ALA A 75 -5.04 1.66 6.33
N SER A 76 -6.27 1.14 6.35
CA SER A 76 -7.47 1.95 6.60
C SER A 76 -7.46 2.61 7.99
N LEU A 77 -7.02 1.89 9.02
CA LEU A 77 -6.83 2.45 10.36
C LEU A 77 -5.77 3.57 10.34
N ALA A 78 -4.62 3.32 9.69
CA ALA A 78 -3.56 4.32 9.59
C ALA A 78 -4.04 5.58 8.84
N ILE A 79 -4.82 5.41 7.76
CA ILE A 79 -5.39 6.54 7.00
C ILE A 79 -6.39 7.32 7.87
N GLU A 80 -7.22 6.65 8.68
CA GLU A 80 -8.16 7.31 9.59
C GLU A 80 -7.41 8.11 10.66
N ILE A 81 -6.43 7.51 11.33
CA ILE A 81 -5.58 8.19 12.32
C ILE A 81 -4.86 9.37 11.67
N MET A 82 -4.29 9.21 10.49
CA MET A 82 -3.63 10.29 9.75
C MET A 82 -4.59 11.43 9.46
N SER A 83 -5.81 11.13 8.99
CA SER A 83 -6.83 12.16 8.71
C SER A 83 -7.21 12.96 9.94
N LEU A 84 -7.39 12.29 11.09
CA LEU A 84 -7.78 12.93 12.35
C LEU A 84 -6.67 13.81 12.95
N ASN A 85 -5.41 13.42 12.82
CA ASN A 85 -4.30 14.06 13.51
C ASN A 85 -3.59 15.16 12.70
N PHE A 86 -3.77 15.18 11.36
CA PHE A 86 -3.02 16.10 10.49
C PHE A 86 -3.90 17.07 9.70
N LEU A 87 -5.15 16.71 9.36
CA LEU A 87 -5.98 17.56 8.50
C LEU A 87 -6.53 18.77 9.23
N TYR A 88 -6.41 19.93 8.60
CA TYR A 88 -6.97 21.21 9.01
C TYR A 88 -7.20 22.10 7.79
N GLY A 89 -7.90 23.21 7.97
CA GLY A 89 -8.14 24.23 6.96
C GLY A 89 -8.96 23.72 5.77
N HIS A 90 -8.58 24.11 4.57
CA HIS A 90 -9.23 23.70 3.33
C HIS A 90 -8.55 22.47 2.73
N VAL A 91 -9.25 21.35 2.67
CA VAL A 91 -8.75 20.06 2.16
C VAL A 91 -9.28 19.81 0.75
N LEU A 92 -8.38 19.57 -0.21
CA LEU A 92 -8.72 19.11 -1.55
C LEU A 92 -8.54 17.59 -1.63
N VAL A 93 -9.61 16.86 -1.91
CA VAL A 93 -9.58 15.41 -2.16
C VAL A 93 -9.57 15.15 -3.66
N ILE A 94 -8.60 14.38 -4.14
CA ILE A 94 -8.53 13.96 -5.55
C ILE A 94 -9.32 12.67 -5.74
N SER A 95 -10.38 12.73 -6.55
CA SER A 95 -11.25 11.60 -6.88
C SER A 95 -10.62 10.78 -8.01
N THR A 96 -10.39 9.47 -7.75
CA THR A 96 -9.80 8.50 -8.68
C THR A 96 -10.61 7.21 -8.79
N GLY A 97 -11.44 6.90 -7.78
CA GLY A 97 -12.24 5.68 -7.69
C GLY A 97 -12.56 5.31 -6.25
N TYR A 98 -12.85 4.03 -6.01
CA TYR A 98 -13.32 3.50 -4.73
C TYR A 98 -12.46 3.90 -3.52
N TYR A 99 -11.13 3.85 -3.65
CA TYR A 99 -10.26 4.17 -2.51
C TYR A 99 -10.17 5.67 -2.26
N SER A 100 -10.30 6.51 -3.28
CA SER A 100 -10.44 7.95 -3.08
C SER A 100 -11.80 8.33 -2.47
N ASP A 101 -12.87 7.59 -2.77
CA ASP A 101 -14.17 7.79 -2.12
C ASP A 101 -14.08 7.47 -0.63
N ARG A 102 -13.31 6.43 -0.24
CA ARG A 102 -12.98 6.15 1.15
C ARG A 102 -12.20 7.29 1.80
N ILE A 103 -11.22 7.89 1.10
CA ILE A 103 -10.49 9.07 1.59
C ILE A 103 -11.46 10.22 1.84
N LEU A 104 -12.37 10.49 0.90
CA LEU A 104 -13.38 11.54 1.07
C LEU A 104 -14.28 11.28 2.27
N TRP A 105 -14.71 10.02 2.46
CA TRP A 105 -15.50 9.64 3.62
C TRP A 105 -14.74 9.87 4.93
N LEU A 106 -13.47 9.44 5.01
CA LEU A 106 -12.61 9.64 6.18
C LEU A 106 -12.35 11.12 6.44
N THR A 107 -12.15 11.94 5.40
CA THR A 107 -11.97 13.39 5.54
C THR A 107 -13.24 14.04 6.10
N LYS A 108 -14.43 13.64 5.62
CA LYS A 108 -15.72 14.12 6.17
C LYS A 108 -15.91 13.67 7.63
N SER A 109 -15.55 12.44 7.96
CA SER A 109 -15.59 11.93 9.34
C SER A 109 -14.60 12.68 10.24
N ALA A 110 -13.41 13.02 9.75
CA ALA A 110 -12.47 13.85 10.49
C ALA A 110 -13.04 15.25 10.73
N LYS A 111 -13.66 15.87 9.71
CA LYS A 111 -14.32 17.20 9.84
C LYS A 111 -15.44 17.19 10.88
N SER A 112 -16.24 16.12 11.00
CA SER A 112 -17.30 16.03 12.01
C SER A 112 -16.78 15.92 13.46
N ARG A 113 -15.50 15.63 13.64
CA ARG A 113 -14.83 15.50 14.95
C ARG A 113 -13.79 16.60 15.21
N ASN A 114 -13.53 17.45 14.22
CA ASN A 114 -12.48 18.45 14.28
C ASN A 114 -12.89 19.70 13.49
N GLU A 115 -13.20 20.77 14.21
CA GLU A 115 -13.62 22.06 13.66
C GLU A 115 -12.51 22.79 12.87
N GLU A 116 -11.25 22.40 13.07
CA GLU A 116 -10.10 22.95 12.31
C GLU A 116 -10.18 22.66 10.80
N ILE A 117 -10.94 21.63 10.37
CA ILE A 117 -11.22 21.41 8.95
C ILE A 117 -12.38 22.31 8.51
N THR A 118 -12.04 23.43 7.90
CA THR A 118 -13.04 24.46 7.52
C THR A 118 -13.82 24.09 6.26
N LYS A 119 -13.14 23.54 5.25
CA LYS A 119 -13.75 23.22 3.95
C LYS A 119 -13.17 21.94 3.34
N ILE A 120 -14.01 21.20 2.61
CA ILE A 120 -13.60 20.04 1.79
C ILE A 120 -14.04 20.31 0.36
N SER A 121 -13.10 20.25 -0.58
CA SER A 121 -13.33 20.27 -2.01
C SER A 121 -12.93 18.95 -2.65
N VAL A 122 -13.58 18.61 -3.76
CA VAL A 122 -13.28 17.39 -4.51
C VAL A 122 -13.02 17.74 -5.95
N VAL A 123 -11.96 17.16 -6.54
CA VAL A 123 -11.67 17.30 -7.96
C VAL A 123 -11.46 15.94 -8.59
N ASN A 124 -11.99 15.73 -9.79
CA ASN A 124 -11.67 14.53 -10.55
C ASN A 124 -10.22 14.62 -11.06
N TRP A 125 -9.48 13.51 -11.00
CA TRP A 125 -8.08 13.46 -11.42
C TRP A 125 -7.83 13.93 -12.86
N LYS A 126 -8.85 13.87 -13.74
CA LYS A 126 -8.77 14.34 -15.13
C LYS A 126 -8.74 15.87 -15.25
N ASN A 127 -9.21 16.56 -14.23
CA ASN A 127 -9.34 18.04 -14.19
C ASN A 127 -8.32 18.68 -13.25
N LEU A 128 -7.22 17.99 -12.95
CA LEU A 128 -6.20 18.48 -12.01
C LEU A 128 -5.48 19.76 -12.49
N ASP A 129 -5.34 19.93 -13.80
CA ASP A 129 -4.68 21.09 -14.39
C ASP A 129 -5.49 22.37 -14.20
N ASP A 130 -6.84 22.25 -14.12
CA ASP A 130 -7.79 23.37 -13.98
C ASP A 130 -7.96 23.82 -12.53
N VAL A 131 -7.43 23.08 -11.55
CA VAL A 131 -7.60 23.40 -10.13
C VAL A 131 -6.84 24.68 -9.79
N THR A 132 -7.59 25.63 -9.17
CA THR A 132 -7.08 26.89 -8.68
C THR A 132 -7.56 27.14 -7.25
N GLY A 133 -6.98 28.14 -6.58
CA GLY A 133 -7.32 28.51 -5.21
C GLY A 133 -6.27 28.10 -4.21
N ASN A 134 -6.54 28.35 -2.93
CA ASN A 134 -5.67 28.05 -1.81
C ASN A 134 -6.22 26.86 -1.03
N TYR A 135 -5.35 25.94 -0.73
CA TYR A 135 -5.67 24.74 0.06
C TYR A 135 -4.57 24.52 1.09
N ASP A 136 -4.92 23.98 2.24
CA ASP A 136 -3.93 23.57 3.25
C ASP A 136 -3.41 22.17 2.97
N TRP A 137 -4.29 21.29 2.47
CA TRP A 137 -3.97 19.92 2.15
C TRP A 137 -4.53 19.45 0.81
N VAL A 138 -3.73 18.71 0.07
CA VAL A 138 -4.18 17.83 -1.03
C VAL A 138 -4.10 16.40 -0.54
N PHE A 139 -5.22 15.68 -0.53
CA PHE A 139 -5.28 14.29 -0.11
C PHE A 139 -5.59 13.40 -1.31
N ALA A 140 -4.68 12.47 -1.61
CA ALA A 140 -4.75 11.62 -2.80
C ALA A 140 -4.46 10.15 -2.49
N CYS A 141 -5.15 9.26 -3.21
CA CYS A 141 -4.73 7.87 -3.38
C CYS A 141 -3.80 7.80 -4.58
N SER A 142 -2.49 7.59 -4.34
CA SER A 142 -1.50 7.56 -5.44
C SER A 142 -1.65 6.34 -6.35
N THR A 143 -2.17 5.24 -5.83
CA THR A 143 -2.45 4.00 -6.59
C THR A 143 -3.85 3.48 -6.29
N GLU A 144 -4.77 3.79 -7.18
CA GLU A 144 -6.16 3.35 -7.14
C GLU A 144 -6.29 1.95 -7.75
N THR A 145 -6.25 0.92 -6.91
CA THR A 145 -6.28 -0.47 -7.40
C THR A 145 -7.65 -0.91 -7.90
N SER A 146 -8.72 -0.22 -7.50
CA SER A 146 -10.08 -0.54 -7.95
C SER A 146 -10.27 -0.39 -9.47
N CYS A 147 -9.53 0.52 -10.08
CA CYS A 147 -9.55 0.75 -11.53
C CYS A 147 -8.16 0.75 -12.19
N GLY A 148 -7.11 0.29 -11.48
CA GLY A 148 -5.76 0.19 -12.04
C GLY A 148 -5.14 1.52 -12.46
N LEU A 149 -5.42 2.59 -11.73
CA LEU A 149 -4.93 3.94 -12.01
C LEU A 149 -3.81 4.33 -11.04
N LYS A 150 -2.76 4.94 -11.56
CA LYS A 150 -1.71 5.61 -10.80
C LYS A 150 -1.72 7.11 -11.06
N LEU A 151 -1.71 7.91 -10.00
CA LEU A 151 -1.31 9.31 -10.06
C LEU A 151 0.16 9.41 -9.66
N PRO A 152 1.07 9.79 -10.59
CA PRO A 152 2.48 9.97 -10.26
C PRO A 152 2.66 10.98 -9.11
N ILE A 153 3.41 10.60 -8.08
CA ILE A 153 3.57 11.45 -6.88
C ILE A 153 4.23 12.80 -7.25
N LYS A 154 5.13 12.80 -8.25
CA LYS A 154 5.68 14.06 -8.80
C LYS A 154 4.61 15.00 -9.36
N LEU A 155 3.58 14.47 -10.02
CA LEU A 155 2.45 15.28 -10.50
C LEU A 155 1.68 15.87 -9.32
N LEU A 156 1.37 15.06 -8.31
CA LEU A 156 0.68 15.50 -7.09
C LEU A 156 1.49 16.57 -6.36
N SER A 157 2.79 16.40 -6.19
CA SER A 157 3.69 17.38 -5.59
C SER A 157 3.73 18.71 -6.37
N LYS A 158 3.72 18.65 -7.72
CA LYS A 158 3.65 19.86 -8.56
C LYS A 158 2.33 20.63 -8.32
N ILE A 159 1.21 19.91 -8.22
CA ILE A 159 -0.10 20.50 -7.91
C ILE A 159 -0.09 21.14 -6.52
N CYS A 160 0.42 20.43 -5.51
CA CYS A 160 0.54 20.97 -4.16
C CYS A 160 1.36 22.27 -4.12
N LYS A 161 2.48 22.34 -4.85
CA LYS A 161 3.29 23.57 -4.97
C LYS A 161 2.49 24.72 -5.61
N LYS A 162 1.74 24.44 -6.69
CA LYS A 162 0.86 25.43 -7.36
C LYS A 162 -0.20 25.96 -6.39
N LEU A 163 -0.78 25.09 -5.57
CA LEU A 163 -1.87 25.42 -4.64
C LEU A 163 -1.38 25.86 -3.25
N LYS A 164 -0.05 25.89 -3.00
CA LYS A 164 0.60 26.14 -1.70
C LYS A 164 0.13 25.18 -0.59
N ALA A 165 -0.24 23.97 -0.96
CA ALA A 165 -0.78 22.94 -0.09
C ALA A 165 0.25 21.89 0.29
N LYS A 166 0.03 21.20 1.41
CA LYS A 166 0.74 19.99 1.81
C LYS A 166 0.15 18.76 1.13
N LEU A 167 0.99 17.73 0.91
CA LEU A 167 0.58 16.47 0.27
C LEU A 167 0.39 15.36 1.31
N MET A 168 -0.83 14.88 1.42
CA MET A 168 -1.19 13.67 2.18
C MET A 168 -1.48 12.51 1.23
N LEU A 169 -0.89 11.33 1.47
CA LEU A 169 -1.05 10.17 0.59
C LEU A 169 -1.66 8.95 1.29
N ASP A 170 -2.69 8.37 0.69
CA ASP A 170 -2.91 6.94 0.82
C ASP A 170 -1.87 6.23 -0.06
N ALA A 171 -0.81 5.74 0.58
CA ALA A 171 0.29 5.03 -0.06
C ALA A 171 0.15 3.50 0.07
N ALA A 172 -1.03 2.99 0.48
CA ALA A 172 -1.24 1.57 0.76
C ALA A 172 -0.86 0.64 -0.40
N ALA A 173 -1.04 1.10 -1.63
CA ALA A 173 -0.75 0.31 -2.83
C ALA A 173 0.46 0.82 -3.62
N SER A 174 1.10 1.90 -3.19
CA SER A 174 2.26 2.50 -3.88
C SER A 174 3.57 2.33 -3.14
N ILE A 175 3.57 2.33 -1.80
CA ILE A 175 4.80 2.24 -1.01
C ILE A 175 5.63 1.01 -1.39
N GLY A 176 6.94 1.18 -1.54
CA GLY A 176 7.86 0.13 -1.94
C GLY A 176 7.78 -0.30 -3.42
N LEU A 177 6.76 0.15 -4.16
CA LEU A 177 6.57 -0.14 -5.58
C LEU A 177 6.83 1.07 -6.46
N GLU A 178 6.15 2.19 -6.19
CA GLU A 178 6.29 3.43 -6.96
C GLU A 178 7.40 4.32 -6.36
N PRO A 179 7.97 5.25 -7.13
CA PRO A 179 8.98 6.20 -6.64
C PRO A 179 8.35 7.44 -5.98
N ASP A 180 9.23 8.34 -5.51
CA ASP A 180 8.95 9.73 -5.16
C ASP A 180 8.10 9.94 -3.88
N HIS A 181 8.04 8.95 -2.98
CA HIS A 181 7.29 9.05 -1.72
C HIS A 181 7.85 10.13 -0.78
N ASP A 182 9.14 10.47 -0.92
CA ASP A 182 9.81 11.56 -0.20
C ASP A 182 9.19 12.94 -0.46
N LEU A 183 8.45 13.10 -1.55
CA LEU A 183 7.75 14.34 -1.90
C LEU A 183 6.44 14.56 -1.13
N ALA A 184 5.97 13.57 -0.37
CA ALA A 184 4.78 13.72 0.47
C ALA A 184 5.14 14.31 1.83
N ASP A 185 4.23 15.07 2.43
CA ASP A 185 4.36 15.59 3.80
C ASP A 185 3.98 14.54 4.84
N THR A 186 2.98 13.72 4.52
CA THR A 186 2.57 12.55 5.31
C THR A 186 1.93 11.49 4.44
N MET A 187 2.07 10.23 4.86
CA MET A 187 1.49 9.08 4.17
C MET A 187 1.14 7.96 5.11
N ALA A 188 0.14 7.15 4.74
CA ALA A 188 -0.27 5.97 5.46
C ALA A 188 -0.29 4.73 4.57
N PHE A 189 0.14 3.58 5.12
CA PHE A 189 0.20 2.31 4.42
C PHE A 189 0.24 1.12 5.38
N SER A 190 0.27 -0.11 4.83
CA SER A 190 0.40 -1.35 5.59
C SER A 190 1.58 -2.20 5.14
N SER A 191 1.95 -3.18 5.96
CA SER A 191 3.04 -4.14 5.70
C SER A 191 2.81 -5.06 4.50
N CYS A 192 1.56 -5.36 4.16
CA CYS A 192 1.19 -6.56 3.39
C CYS A 192 0.98 -6.35 1.88
N LYS A 193 1.39 -5.20 1.33
CA LYS A 193 1.37 -4.96 -0.12
C LYS A 193 2.80 -4.80 -0.64
N GLY A 194 3.21 -3.61 -1.06
CA GLY A 194 4.52 -3.38 -1.65
C GLY A 194 5.73 -3.57 -0.73
N LEU A 195 5.52 -3.73 0.58
CA LEU A 195 6.57 -4.16 1.52
C LEU A 195 6.67 -5.69 1.65
N PHE A 196 5.76 -6.45 1.05
CA PHE A 196 5.72 -7.92 1.02
C PHE A 196 5.64 -8.60 2.40
N GLY A 197 5.19 -7.88 3.43
CA GLY A 197 5.07 -8.40 4.80
C GLY A 197 3.75 -9.13 5.06
N LEU A 198 3.63 -9.66 6.26
CA LEU A 198 2.38 -10.19 6.79
C LEU A 198 1.38 -9.06 7.07
N THR A 199 0.10 -9.40 7.14
CA THR A 199 -0.94 -8.48 7.60
C THR A 199 -0.76 -8.16 9.10
N GLY A 200 -1.40 -7.08 9.57
CA GLY A 200 -1.46 -6.73 10.98
C GLY A 200 -0.59 -5.53 11.39
N ALA A 201 0.33 -5.06 10.54
CA ALA A 201 1.03 -3.80 10.77
C ALA A 201 0.60 -2.73 9.77
N SER A 202 0.39 -1.53 10.27
CA SER A 202 0.24 -0.33 9.46
C SER A 202 1.10 0.80 10.02
N PHE A 203 1.37 1.78 9.16
CA PHE A 203 2.33 2.83 9.41
C PHE A 203 1.81 4.17 8.93
N ILE A 204 2.13 5.23 9.69
CA ILE A 204 2.06 6.62 9.25
C ILE A 204 3.48 7.15 9.25
N CYS A 205 3.96 7.58 8.08
CA CYS A 205 5.27 8.23 7.92
C CYS A 205 5.06 9.70 7.58
N PHE A 206 5.86 10.60 8.18
CA PHE A 206 5.64 12.03 8.04
C PHE A 206 6.91 12.87 8.26
N ASN A 207 6.92 14.06 7.62
CA ASN A 207 7.93 15.11 7.80
C ASN A 207 7.34 16.34 8.52
N VAL A 208 6.02 16.45 8.62
CA VAL A 208 5.29 17.52 9.30
C VAL A 208 4.75 17.02 10.64
N LYS A 209 4.72 17.87 11.66
CA LYS A 209 4.16 17.48 12.96
C LYS A 209 2.63 17.38 12.89
N PRO A 210 2.00 16.40 13.56
CA PRO A 210 0.57 16.40 13.78
C PRO A 210 0.18 17.64 14.59
N GLN A 211 -0.86 18.36 14.17
CA GLN A 211 -1.27 19.63 14.81
C GLN A 211 -2.56 19.49 15.59
N ILE A 212 -3.34 18.46 15.29
CA ILE A 212 -4.67 18.28 15.88
C ILE A 212 -4.57 17.38 17.11
N LYS A 213 -5.13 17.85 18.22
CA LYS A 213 -5.30 17.04 19.42
C LYS A 213 -6.54 16.15 19.25
N VAL A 214 -6.33 14.84 19.28
CA VAL A 214 -7.41 13.86 19.16
C VAL A 214 -7.74 13.32 20.56
N ASP A 215 -8.99 13.51 20.98
CA ASP A 215 -9.48 12.97 22.27
C ASP A 215 -9.88 11.49 22.10
N SER A 216 -8.86 10.64 21.95
CA SER A 216 -9.02 9.19 21.86
C SER A 216 -7.68 8.52 22.12
N PHE A 217 -7.66 7.57 23.04
CA PHE A 217 -6.44 6.81 23.35
C PHE A 217 -5.89 6.07 22.12
N TYR A 218 -6.78 5.49 21.30
CA TYR A 218 -6.38 4.63 20.17
C TYR A 218 -6.23 5.38 18.85
N LEU A 219 -6.90 6.52 18.67
CA LEU A 219 -6.85 7.32 17.43
C LEU A 219 -5.89 8.51 17.53
N ASP A 220 -5.34 8.81 18.70
CA ASP A 220 -4.25 9.77 18.86
C ASP A 220 -2.92 9.15 18.41
N ILE A 221 -2.29 9.74 17.39
CA ILE A 221 -0.99 9.29 16.89
C ILE A 221 0.11 9.32 17.97
N ASN A 222 0.02 10.22 18.95
CA ASN A 222 0.98 10.33 20.03
C ASN A 222 1.00 9.07 20.91
N SER A 223 -0.13 8.41 21.10
CA SER A 223 -0.21 7.14 21.81
C SER A 223 0.60 6.04 21.11
N HIS A 224 0.59 6.03 19.78
CA HIS A 224 1.38 5.10 18.96
C HIS A 224 2.87 5.45 18.93
N LEU A 225 3.20 6.75 18.84
CA LEU A 225 4.59 7.23 18.89
C LEU A 225 5.25 6.91 20.23
N LYS A 226 4.52 7.07 21.33
CA LYS A 226 4.97 6.74 22.69
C LYS A 226 4.89 5.24 23.00
N LYS A 227 4.43 4.41 22.05
CA LYS A 227 4.26 2.95 22.20
C LYS A 227 3.42 2.57 23.43
N MET A 228 2.33 3.30 23.68
CA MET A 228 1.49 3.12 24.87
C MET A 228 0.65 1.83 24.83
N MET A 229 0.48 1.22 23.63
CA MET A 229 -0.26 -0.03 23.45
C MET A 229 0.62 -1.12 22.84
N THR A 230 0.14 -2.37 22.85
CA THR A 230 0.78 -3.50 22.20
C THR A 230 0.93 -3.24 20.70
N GLY A 231 2.12 -3.41 20.19
CA GLY A 231 2.44 -3.22 18.77
C GLY A 231 2.24 -4.48 17.93
N PRO A 232 2.33 -4.35 16.60
CA PRO A 232 2.21 -5.46 15.65
C PRO A 232 3.54 -6.24 15.55
N TYR A 233 4.03 -6.79 16.68
CA TYR A 233 5.39 -7.32 16.82
C TYR A 233 5.76 -8.36 15.77
N HIS A 234 4.92 -9.38 15.55
CA HIS A 234 5.21 -10.45 14.59
C HIS A 234 5.14 -9.95 13.15
N ALA A 235 4.19 -9.07 12.83
CA ALA A 235 4.10 -8.48 11.50
C ALA A 235 5.31 -7.58 11.18
N ILE A 236 5.82 -6.83 12.16
CA ILE A 236 7.05 -6.03 12.02
C ILE A 236 8.27 -6.95 11.87
N SER A 237 8.43 -7.95 12.74
CA SER A 237 9.60 -8.84 12.66
C SER A 237 9.64 -9.61 11.35
N SER A 238 8.49 -9.99 10.80
CA SER A 238 8.40 -10.65 9.50
C SER A 238 8.94 -9.82 8.33
N LEU A 239 8.98 -8.48 8.50
CA LEU A 239 9.51 -7.57 7.49
C LEU A 239 11.04 -7.52 7.47
N ASP A 240 11.75 -7.96 8.51
CA ASP A 240 13.19 -7.76 8.61
C ASP A 240 13.94 -8.44 7.44
N GLU A 241 13.64 -9.70 7.16
CA GLU A 241 14.22 -10.42 6.04
C GLU A 241 13.59 -10.03 4.70
N THR A 242 12.28 -9.80 4.67
CA THR A 242 11.56 -9.38 3.47
C THR A 242 12.10 -8.06 2.91
N LEU A 243 12.34 -7.07 3.78
CA LEU A 243 12.92 -5.79 3.37
C LEU A 243 14.39 -5.90 2.94
N THR A 244 15.12 -6.90 3.39
CA THR A 244 16.46 -7.21 2.89
C THR A 244 16.44 -7.71 1.45
N LYS A 245 15.37 -8.43 1.06
CA LYS A 245 15.15 -8.93 -0.31
C LYS A 245 14.21 -8.08 -1.14
N HIS A 246 13.84 -6.90 -0.65
CA HIS A 246 12.81 -6.04 -1.25
C HIS A 246 13.08 -5.71 -2.73
N SER A 247 14.31 -5.40 -3.10
CA SER A 247 14.68 -5.07 -4.49
C SER A 247 14.42 -6.24 -5.44
N ASP A 248 14.74 -7.47 -5.04
CA ASP A 248 14.53 -8.68 -5.85
C ASP A 248 13.03 -8.97 -6.02
N LEU A 249 12.26 -8.83 -4.94
CA LEU A 249 10.81 -9.00 -4.96
C LEU A 249 10.15 -7.95 -5.85
N ARG A 250 10.54 -6.68 -5.71
CA ARG A 250 10.06 -5.59 -6.58
C ARG A 250 10.42 -5.81 -8.05
N LEU A 251 11.63 -6.28 -8.34
CA LEU A 251 12.05 -6.60 -9.71
C LEU A 251 11.18 -7.72 -10.30
N SER A 252 10.77 -8.70 -9.51
CA SER A 252 9.83 -9.73 -9.96
C SER A 252 8.47 -9.13 -10.35
N VAL A 253 7.94 -8.18 -9.57
CA VAL A 253 6.70 -7.46 -9.92
C VAL A 253 6.86 -6.67 -11.22
N ILE A 254 7.97 -5.95 -11.39
CA ILE A 254 8.28 -5.21 -12.64
C ILE A 254 8.30 -6.16 -13.84
N THR A 255 8.99 -7.29 -13.73
CA THR A 255 9.12 -8.28 -14.80
C THR A 255 7.75 -8.84 -15.21
N ASN A 256 6.93 -9.20 -14.23
CA ASN A 256 5.61 -9.76 -14.46
C ASN A 256 4.66 -8.73 -15.08
N LYS A 257 4.65 -7.50 -14.54
CA LYS A 257 3.88 -6.40 -15.10
C LYS A 257 4.26 -6.13 -16.56
N ASN A 258 5.56 -5.99 -16.85
CA ASN A 258 6.03 -5.66 -18.20
C ASN A 258 5.64 -6.75 -19.20
N ALA A 259 5.75 -8.03 -18.81
CA ALA A 259 5.32 -9.15 -19.65
C ALA A 259 3.80 -9.11 -19.93
N PHE A 260 2.97 -8.85 -18.91
CA PHE A 260 1.53 -8.71 -19.05
C PHE A 260 1.18 -7.49 -19.92
N GLN A 261 1.74 -6.33 -19.60
CA GLN A 261 1.47 -5.07 -20.27
C GLN A 261 1.83 -5.11 -21.75
N LYS A 262 2.98 -5.72 -22.10
CA LYS A 262 3.37 -5.93 -23.50
C LYS A 262 2.33 -6.73 -24.28
N LYS A 263 1.79 -7.81 -23.66
CA LYS A 263 0.74 -8.64 -24.27
C LYS A 263 -0.59 -7.91 -24.41
N MET A 264 -0.88 -6.98 -23.48
CA MET A 264 -2.19 -6.34 -23.36
C MET A 264 -2.21 -4.88 -23.82
N LEU A 265 -1.19 -4.42 -24.54
CA LEU A 265 -0.98 -3.01 -24.89
C LEU A 265 -2.22 -2.36 -25.52
N ASN A 266 -2.87 -3.04 -26.47
CA ASN A 266 -4.05 -2.55 -27.19
C ASN A 266 -5.33 -2.56 -26.33
N PHE A 267 -5.31 -3.18 -25.15
CA PHE A 267 -6.46 -3.32 -24.26
C PHE A 267 -6.37 -2.45 -23.02
N LEU A 268 -5.30 -1.68 -22.86
CA LEU A 268 -5.12 -0.81 -21.68
C LEU A 268 -6.22 0.25 -21.61
N THR A 269 -6.76 0.47 -20.42
CA THR A 269 -7.81 1.47 -20.16
C THR A 269 -7.27 2.87 -19.95
N VAL A 270 -6.02 2.98 -19.49
CA VAL A 270 -5.31 4.25 -19.32
C VAL A 270 -3.89 4.14 -19.89
N PRO A 271 -3.28 5.25 -20.32
CA PRO A 271 -1.90 5.26 -20.83
C PRO A 271 -0.90 4.62 -19.87
N VAL A 272 0.18 4.05 -20.42
CA VAL A 272 1.22 3.33 -19.65
C VAL A 272 1.75 4.12 -18.45
N LYS A 273 1.92 5.44 -18.60
CA LYS A 273 2.39 6.33 -17.50
C LYS A 273 1.47 6.37 -16.29
N TYR A 274 0.18 6.07 -16.49
CA TYR A 274 -0.83 6.03 -15.43
C TYR A 274 -1.17 4.59 -14.97
N GLN A 275 -0.48 3.57 -15.49
CA GLN A 275 -0.64 2.19 -15.02
C GLN A 275 0.27 1.95 -13.80
N PRO A 276 -0.27 1.58 -12.63
CA PRO A 276 0.55 1.32 -11.45
C PRO A 276 1.37 0.04 -11.61
N LEU A 277 2.49 -0.05 -10.90
CA LEU A 277 3.31 -1.27 -10.88
C LEU A 277 2.53 -2.46 -10.30
N LEU A 278 1.68 -2.22 -9.32
CA LEU A 278 0.92 -3.25 -8.63
C LEU A 278 -0.08 -3.98 -9.52
N CYS A 279 -0.74 -3.29 -10.46
CA CYS A 279 -1.80 -3.88 -11.28
C CYS A 279 -1.93 -3.21 -12.65
N THR A 280 -2.65 -3.87 -13.55
CA THR A 280 -2.99 -3.36 -14.88
C THR A 280 -4.48 -3.55 -15.13
N HIS A 281 -5.18 -2.49 -15.52
CA HIS A 281 -6.57 -2.55 -15.96
C HIS A 281 -6.65 -2.67 -17.47
N VAL A 282 -7.41 -3.66 -17.94
CA VAL A 282 -7.62 -3.96 -19.36
C VAL A 282 -9.11 -4.05 -19.67
N ARG A 283 -9.50 -3.63 -20.89
CA ARG A 283 -10.91 -3.62 -21.34
C ARG A 283 -11.48 -5.02 -21.59
N CYS A 284 -10.62 -6.02 -21.75
CA CYS A 284 -11.04 -7.39 -21.99
C CYS A 284 -11.28 -8.17 -20.70
N LYS A 285 -12.02 -9.27 -20.79
CA LYS A 285 -12.24 -10.19 -19.66
C LYS A 285 -11.04 -11.11 -19.50
N VAL A 286 -10.46 -11.12 -18.29
CA VAL A 286 -9.38 -12.03 -17.91
C VAL A 286 -9.89 -12.99 -16.84
N THR A 287 -9.69 -14.28 -17.05
CA THR A 287 -10.09 -15.33 -16.10
C THR A 287 -8.93 -16.29 -15.84
N GLY A 288 -8.98 -17.02 -14.74
CA GLY A 288 -8.03 -18.09 -14.47
C GLY A 288 -8.37 -19.36 -15.26
N LYS A 289 -7.36 -20.08 -15.74
CA LYS A 289 -7.54 -21.37 -16.43
C LYS A 289 -8.07 -22.49 -15.53
N ASN A 290 -7.88 -22.38 -14.22
CA ASN A 290 -8.33 -23.36 -13.25
C ASN A 290 -8.61 -22.70 -11.89
N LYS A 291 -9.18 -23.46 -10.94
CA LYS A 291 -9.58 -23.00 -9.61
C LYS A 291 -8.45 -22.55 -8.70
N ASN A 292 -7.21 -22.86 -9.05
CA ASN A 292 -6.04 -22.42 -8.26
C ASN A 292 -5.57 -21.02 -8.64
N VAL A 293 -6.06 -20.45 -9.75
CA VAL A 293 -5.75 -19.09 -10.18
C VAL A 293 -6.74 -18.13 -9.53
N ILE A 294 -6.24 -17.29 -8.66
CA ILE A 294 -7.04 -16.31 -7.91
C ILE A 294 -6.80 -14.92 -8.50
N LEU A 295 -7.84 -14.32 -9.04
CA LEU A 295 -7.81 -12.96 -9.58
C LEU A 295 -8.37 -11.95 -8.57
N TYR A 296 -7.88 -10.73 -8.67
CA TYR A 296 -8.46 -9.60 -7.96
C TYR A 296 -9.85 -9.29 -8.51
N LYS A 297 -10.80 -9.11 -7.60
CA LYS A 297 -12.14 -8.62 -7.92
C LYS A 297 -12.24 -7.16 -7.49
N PRO A 298 -12.38 -6.21 -8.42
CA PRO A 298 -12.61 -4.80 -8.07
C PRO A 298 -13.86 -4.64 -7.19
N ARG A 299 -13.87 -3.58 -6.38
CA ARG A 299 -15.00 -3.27 -5.49
C ARG A 299 -16.23 -2.76 -6.24
N ASN A 300 -16.00 -2.05 -7.35
CA ASN A 300 -17.04 -1.54 -8.24
C ASN A 300 -16.93 -2.25 -9.58
N ASP A 301 -18.02 -2.31 -10.32
CA ASP A 301 -17.97 -2.68 -11.72
C ASP A 301 -17.33 -1.54 -12.53
N ILE A 302 -16.25 -1.87 -13.22
CA ILE A 302 -15.43 -0.91 -13.99
C ILE A 302 -15.33 -1.29 -15.47
N GLY A 303 -16.01 -2.38 -15.86
CA GLY A 303 -15.80 -3.01 -17.15
C GLY A 303 -14.40 -3.64 -17.31
N GLY A 304 -14.28 -4.76 -17.99
CA GLY A 304 -13.00 -5.45 -18.18
C GLY A 304 -12.44 -6.14 -16.94
N SER A 305 -11.11 -6.09 -16.76
CA SER A 305 -10.43 -6.79 -15.67
C SER A 305 -9.24 -6.03 -15.13
N VAL A 306 -9.02 -6.08 -13.81
CA VAL A 306 -7.78 -5.64 -13.17
C VAL A 306 -6.95 -6.87 -12.79
N VAL A 307 -5.76 -6.98 -13.39
CA VAL A 307 -4.80 -8.05 -13.12
C VAL A 307 -3.68 -7.49 -12.27
N CYS A 308 -3.50 -8.06 -11.07
CA CYS A 308 -2.47 -7.62 -10.14
C CYS A 308 -1.20 -8.47 -10.26
N HIS A 309 -0.04 -7.83 -10.08
CA HIS A 309 1.28 -8.45 -10.29
C HIS A 309 2.03 -8.69 -8.98
N LEU A 310 1.47 -8.26 -7.85
CA LEU A 310 2.10 -8.38 -6.54
C LEU A 310 2.15 -9.84 -6.05
N GLY A 311 1.03 -10.55 -6.18
CA GLY A 311 0.93 -11.95 -5.76
C GLY A 311 1.91 -12.87 -6.47
N GLU A 312 2.25 -12.58 -7.71
CA GLU A 312 3.22 -13.34 -8.49
C GLU A 312 4.64 -13.30 -7.91
N ALA A 313 5.03 -12.21 -7.26
CA ALA A 313 6.33 -12.09 -6.62
C ALA A 313 6.54 -13.15 -5.52
N HIS A 314 5.46 -13.60 -4.89
CA HIS A 314 5.48 -14.61 -3.83
C HIS A 314 5.72 -16.04 -4.36
N LEU A 315 5.59 -16.26 -5.64
CA LEU A 315 5.90 -17.53 -6.28
C LEU A 315 7.38 -17.66 -6.66
N GLY A 316 8.19 -16.61 -6.39
CA GLY A 316 9.63 -16.60 -6.59
C GLY A 316 10.07 -16.60 -8.06
N LYS A 317 11.35 -16.97 -8.28
CA LYS A 317 11.99 -16.93 -9.62
C LYS A 317 11.30 -17.81 -10.68
N GLN A 318 10.46 -18.75 -10.28
CA GLN A 318 9.73 -19.63 -11.20
C GLN A 318 8.60 -18.89 -11.95
N ALA A 319 8.21 -17.72 -11.46
CA ALA A 319 7.12 -16.90 -12.00
C ALA A 319 7.45 -16.18 -13.32
N LYS A 320 8.72 -16.01 -13.67
CA LYS A 320 9.18 -15.20 -14.82
C LYS A 320 8.37 -15.46 -16.11
N GLY A 321 7.31 -14.70 -16.33
CA GLY A 321 6.47 -14.75 -17.53
C GLY A 321 5.67 -16.06 -17.73
N LYS A 322 5.95 -17.11 -16.95
CA LYS A 322 5.23 -18.41 -17.04
C LYS A 322 3.81 -18.32 -16.50
N ILE A 323 3.54 -17.36 -15.60
CA ILE A 323 2.25 -17.19 -14.93
C ILE A 323 1.17 -16.75 -15.90
N LEU A 324 1.51 -15.94 -16.92
CA LEU A 324 0.57 -15.53 -17.97
C LEU A 324 -0.08 -16.73 -18.69
N LYS A 325 0.59 -17.89 -18.74
CA LYS A 325 0.03 -19.14 -19.30
C LYS A 325 -1.19 -19.64 -18.50
N ASN A 326 -1.37 -19.19 -17.28
CA ASN A 326 -2.50 -19.56 -16.42
C ASN A 326 -3.72 -18.66 -16.59
N LEU A 327 -3.66 -17.67 -17.45
CA LEU A 327 -4.75 -16.74 -17.74
C LEU A 327 -5.41 -17.07 -19.08
N ASN A 328 -6.75 -17.03 -19.09
CA ASN A 328 -7.55 -16.94 -20.30
C ASN A 328 -7.93 -15.49 -20.52
N ILE A 329 -7.75 -15.01 -21.75
CA ILE A 329 -8.05 -13.64 -22.17
C ILE A 329 -9.10 -13.75 -23.26
N SER A 330 -10.30 -13.24 -22.99
CA SER A 330 -11.38 -13.14 -23.97
C SER A 330 -11.49 -11.69 -24.42
N THR A 331 -11.16 -11.47 -25.67
CA THR A 331 -11.21 -10.17 -26.34
C THR A 331 -12.59 -9.90 -26.88
#